data_86c93ee335d70d876989962bc2281e72
#
_entry.id   86c93ee335d70d876989962bc2281e72
#
_cell.length_a   1.000
_cell.length_b   1.000
_cell.length_c   1.000
_cell.angle_alpha   90.00
_cell.angle_beta   90.00
_cell.angle_gamma   90.00
#
_symmetry.space_group_name_H-M   'P 1'
#
loop_
_entity.id
_entity.type
_entity.pdbx_description
1 polymer ?
#
loop_
_entity_poly.entity_id
_entity_poly.type
_entity_poly.pdbx_seq_one_letter_code
_entity_poly.pdbx_strand_id
1 'polypeptide(L)'
;MKTVEIIHLYKRIGKREILSDICAELESGKIYGFFGRNGSGKTMLFRAVCGLIKPTSGEIRIHGQTLHKDRSFPESVGVIIESPGFWEYYTGFQNLKQLASIKRKISDQQIKESIQRVGLDPEDDRVYKKYSLGLKQRLAIAQAIMEEPDLLVLDEPTNSLDEEGVELVRNILLEEKKRGATILIASHNKEDIELLSDEKFRI
;
A
#
# COMPACT_ATOMS: atom_id res chain seq x y z
N MET A 1 -11.31 -14.93 6.69
CA MET A 1 -11.24 -14.25 8.01
C MET A 1 -11.23 -12.76 7.76
N LYS A 2 -12.00 -11.95 8.52
CA LYS A 2 -12.00 -10.49 8.35
C LYS A 2 -10.66 -9.90 8.77
N THR A 3 -10.01 -9.18 7.87
CA THR A 3 -8.74 -8.49 8.13
C THR A 3 -8.98 -7.03 8.48
N VAL A 4 -9.87 -6.36 7.75
CA VAL A 4 -10.20 -4.94 7.95
C VAL A 4 -11.71 -4.78 8.05
N GLU A 5 -12.16 -4.07 9.07
CA GLU A 5 -13.55 -3.64 9.22
C GLU A 5 -13.58 -2.11 9.33
N ILE A 6 -14.33 -1.45 8.45
CA ILE A 6 -14.57 -0.01 8.44
C ILE A 6 -16.03 0.19 8.82
N ILE A 7 -16.28 0.91 9.91
CA ILE A 7 -17.62 1.00 10.53
C ILE A 7 -18.00 2.47 10.62
N HIS A 8 -18.98 2.88 9.81
CA HIS A 8 -19.54 4.24 9.79
C HIS A 8 -18.47 5.33 9.84
N LEU A 9 -17.46 5.22 8.95
CA LEU A 9 -16.29 6.09 8.96
C LEU A 9 -16.62 7.45 8.38
N TYR A 10 -16.35 8.49 9.17
CA TYR A 10 -16.42 9.89 8.76
C TYR A 10 -15.08 10.59 8.95
N LYS A 11 -14.73 11.45 8.00
CA LYS A 11 -13.55 12.35 8.15
C LYS A 11 -13.91 13.74 7.67
N ARG A 12 -13.71 14.72 8.56
CA ARG A 12 -13.83 16.16 8.27
C ARG A 12 -12.48 16.85 8.45
N ILE A 13 -12.22 17.83 7.61
CA ILE A 13 -11.07 18.74 7.74
C ILE A 13 -11.64 20.16 7.66
N GLY A 14 -11.58 20.90 8.78
CA GLY A 14 -12.30 22.15 8.93
C GLY A 14 -13.82 21.94 8.72
N LYS A 15 -14.38 22.67 7.76
CA LYS A 15 -15.82 22.56 7.41
C LYS A 15 -16.12 21.54 6.31
N ARG A 16 -15.08 20.99 5.66
CA ARG A 16 -15.25 20.06 4.53
C ARG A 16 -15.30 18.62 5.03
N GLU A 17 -16.35 17.91 4.65
CA GLU A 17 -16.46 16.47 4.81
C GLU A 17 -15.71 15.79 3.65
N ILE A 18 -14.77 14.91 3.99
CA ILE A 18 -13.93 14.21 3.02
C ILE A 18 -14.38 12.75 2.86
N LEU A 19 -14.72 12.10 3.97
CA LEU A 19 -15.31 10.76 3.99
C LEU A 19 -16.63 10.83 4.73
N SER A 20 -17.65 10.20 4.17
CA SER A 20 -19.01 10.20 4.68
C SER A 20 -19.57 8.79 4.69
N ASP A 21 -19.82 8.26 5.88
CA ASP A 21 -20.45 6.97 6.16
C ASP A 21 -19.84 5.79 5.38
N ILE A 22 -18.52 5.68 5.37
CA ILE A 22 -17.85 4.57 4.71
C ILE A 22 -17.96 3.32 5.57
N CYS A 23 -18.52 2.25 5.01
CA CYS A 23 -18.61 0.93 5.61
C CYS A 23 -18.01 -0.11 4.65
N ALA A 24 -17.12 -0.98 5.16
CA ALA A 24 -16.57 -2.09 4.40
C ALA A 24 -16.06 -3.20 5.33
N GLU A 25 -16.19 -4.44 4.89
CA GLU A 25 -15.59 -5.62 5.52
C GLU A 25 -14.67 -6.30 4.51
N LEU A 26 -13.38 -6.38 4.83
CA LEU A 26 -12.37 -6.90 3.93
C LEU A 26 -11.76 -8.18 4.51
N GLU A 27 -11.73 -9.23 3.70
CA GLU A 27 -11.26 -10.56 4.08
C GLU A 27 -9.82 -10.81 3.59
N SER A 28 -9.12 -11.74 4.25
CA SER A 28 -7.80 -12.17 3.82
C SER A 28 -7.83 -12.87 2.46
N GLY A 29 -6.74 -12.72 1.68
CA GLY A 29 -6.59 -13.36 0.38
C GLY A 29 -7.46 -12.76 -0.72
N LYS A 30 -7.85 -11.49 -0.59
CA LYS A 30 -8.62 -10.76 -1.60
C LYS A 30 -7.98 -9.41 -1.93
N ILE A 31 -8.25 -8.95 -3.15
CA ILE A 31 -7.90 -7.61 -3.64
C ILE A 31 -9.17 -6.77 -3.72
N TYR A 32 -9.14 -5.61 -3.10
CA TYR A 32 -10.23 -4.65 -3.05
C TYR A 32 -9.87 -3.38 -3.82
N GLY A 33 -10.63 -3.10 -4.88
CA GLY A 33 -10.43 -1.92 -5.72
C GLY A 33 -11.25 -0.73 -5.25
N PHE A 34 -10.57 0.37 -4.95
CA PHE A 34 -11.22 1.63 -4.58
C PHE A 34 -11.12 2.63 -5.75
N PHE A 35 -12.27 3.02 -6.29
CA PHE A 35 -12.33 3.92 -7.44
C PHE A 35 -13.19 5.15 -7.17
N GLY A 36 -12.94 6.22 -7.89
CA GLY A 36 -13.66 7.47 -7.75
C GLY A 36 -12.90 8.63 -8.38
N ARG A 37 -13.52 9.81 -8.47
CA ARG A 37 -12.89 11.01 -9.02
C ARG A 37 -11.68 11.45 -8.19
N ASN A 38 -10.77 12.24 -8.79
CA ASN A 38 -9.72 12.88 -8.03
C ASN A 38 -10.31 13.76 -6.94
N GLY A 39 -9.77 13.63 -5.71
CA GLY A 39 -10.29 14.35 -4.54
C GLY A 39 -11.54 13.72 -3.91
N SER A 40 -11.98 12.51 -4.31
CA SER A 40 -13.10 11.81 -3.69
C SER A 40 -12.82 11.27 -2.28
N GLY A 41 -11.56 11.22 -1.85
CA GLY A 41 -11.19 10.75 -0.51
C GLY A 41 -10.45 9.42 -0.46
N LYS A 42 -10.13 8.76 -1.59
CA LYS A 42 -9.41 7.47 -1.62
C LYS A 42 -8.13 7.47 -0.79
N THR A 43 -7.23 8.40 -1.06
CA THR A 43 -5.98 8.58 -0.30
C THR A 43 -6.26 8.82 1.19
N MET A 44 -7.32 9.58 1.51
CA MET A 44 -7.70 9.86 2.89
C MET A 44 -8.23 8.61 3.61
N LEU A 45 -9.00 7.77 2.90
CA LEU A 45 -9.44 6.46 3.40
C LEU A 45 -8.22 5.56 3.66
N PHE A 46 -7.27 5.48 2.72
CA PHE A 46 -6.06 4.68 2.87
C PHE A 46 -5.18 5.15 4.03
N ARG A 47 -5.03 6.46 4.20
CA ARG A 47 -4.36 7.03 5.38
C ARG A 47 -5.06 6.65 6.69
N ALA A 48 -6.41 6.60 6.71
CA ALA A 48 -7.16 6.19 7.89
C ALA A 48 -6.97 4.70 8.19
N VAL A 49 -7.01 3.82 7.18
CA VAL A 49 -6.75 2.37 7.32
C VAL A 49 -5.34 2.09 7.80
N CYS A 50 -4.35 2.89 7.36
CA CYS A 50 -2.98 2.79 7.86
C CYS A 50 -2.75 3.41 9.24
N GLY A 51 -3.77 4.02 9.87
CA GLY A 51 -3.62 4.70 11.16
C GLY A 51 -2.90 6.05 11.11
N LEU A 52 -2.62 6.55 9.90
CA LEU A 52 -1.90 7.83 9.70
C LEU A 52 -2.78 9.06 10.03
N ILE A 53 -4.08 8.88 9.99
CA ILE A 53 -5.06 9.90 10.40
C ILE A 53 -6.15 9.29 11.27
N LYS A 54 -6.58 10.03 12.28
CA LYS A 54 -7.72 9.63 13.12
C LYS A 54 -9.04 10.01 12.45
N PRO A 55 -10.04 9.11 12.37
CA PRO A 55 -11.39 9.43 11.99
C PRO A 55 -12.02 10.56 12.82
N THR A 56 -12.98 11.28 12.27
CA THR A 56 -13.81 12.24 13.04
C THR A 56 -14.87 11.48 13.85
N SER A 57 -15.45 10.43 13.24
CA SER A 57 -16.34 9.46 13.91
C SER A 57 -16.30 8.13 13.16
N GLY A 58 -16.88 7.09 13.76
CA GLY A 58 -16.73 5.72 13.31
C GLY A 58 -15.42 5.10 13.76
N GLU A 59 -15.15 3.88 13.34
CA GLU A 59 -13.94 3.16 13.72
C GLU A 59 -13.43 2.26 12.61
N ILE A 60 -12.14 1.94 12.69
CA ILE A 60 -11.47 0.97 11.82
C ILE A 60 -10.86 -0.10 12.72
N ARG A 61 -11.16 -1.36 12.43
CA ARG A 61 -10.56 -2.52 13.09
C ARG A 61 -9.67 -3.26 12.12
N ILE A 62 -8.48 -3.62 12.57
CA ILE A 62 -7.53 -4.48 11.85
C ILE A 62 -7.30 -5.72 12.69
N HIS A 63 -7.63 -6.90 12.15
CA HIS A 63 -7.60 -8.17 12.89
C HIS A 63 -8.33 -8.09 14.25
N GLY A 64 -9.49 -7.43 14.27
CA GLY A 64 -10.32 -7.25 15.47
C GLY A 64 -9.83 -6.17 16.45
N GLN A 65 -8.69 -5.50 16.20
CA GLN A 65 -8.17 -4.42 17.04
C GLN A 65 -8.51 -3.05 16.46
N THR A 66 -9.09 -2.19 17.28
CA THR A 66 -9.53 -0.85 16.87
C THR A 66 -8.34 0.12 16.80
N LEU A 67 -8.12 0.74 15.63
CA LEU A 67 -7.09 1.77 15.46
C LEU A 67 -7.38 2.99 16.34
N HIS A 68 -6.33 3.59 16.86
CA HIS A 68 -6.32 4.75 17.77
C HIS A 68 -7.00 4.50 19.15
N LYS A 69 -7.38 3.25 19.44
CA LYS A 69 -7.88 2.81 20.74
C LYS A 69 -7.01 1.68 21.31
N ASP A 70 -6.94 0.55 20.61
CA ASP A 70 -6.13 -0.60 21.02
C ASP A 70 -4.69 -0.49 20.54
N ARG A 71 -4.50 0.09 19.35
CA ARG A 71 -3.19 0.38 18.74
C ARG A 71 -3.24 1.60 17.81
N SER A 72 -2.09 2.22 17.58
CA SER A 72 -2.00 3.39 16.70
C SER A 72 -1.94 3.03 15.21
N PHE A 73 -1.25 1.92 14.88
CA PHE A 73 -0.99 1.48 13.50
C PHE A 73 -1.24 -0.02 13.35
N PRO A 74 -1.57 -0.52 12.14
CA PRO A 74 -1.56 -1.95 11.86
C PRO A 74 -0.18 -2.56 12.15
N GLU A 75 -0.13 -3.79 12.66
CA GLU A 75 1.12 -4.47 13.01
C GLU A 75 1.90 -4.92 11.78
N SER A 76 1.16 -5.45 10.80
CA SER A 76 1.70 -6.02 9.57
C SER A 76 1.06 -5.30 8.39
N VAL A 77 1.74 -4.28 7.86
CA VAL A 77 1.25 -3.47 6.75
C VAL A 77 2.38 -3.02 5.84
N GLY A 78 2.17 -3.18 4.52
CA GLY A 78 2.95 -2.58 3.46
C GLY A 78 2.15 -1.45 2.81
N VAL A 79 2.79 -0.30 2.60
CA VAL A 79 2.07 0.93 2.23
C VAL A 79 2.76 1.64 1.09
N ILE A 80 1.97 2.04 0.09
CA ILE A 80 2.31 3.07 -0.89
C ILE A 80 1.18 4.08 -0.86
N ILE A 81 1.44 5.26 -0.32
CA ILE A 81 0.52 6.40 -0.31
C ILE A 81 1.31 7.61 -0.77
N GLU A 82 0.93 8.17 -1.91
CA GLU A 82 1.68 9.24 -2.58
C GLU A 82 3.11 8.80 -2.96
N SER A 83 4.05 9.74 -3.05
CA SER A 83 5.44 9.43 -3.39
C SER A 83 6.21 8.94 -2.17
N PRO A 84 6.89 7.80 -2.24
CA PRO A 84 7.72 7.33 -1.13
C PRO A 84 8.87 8.31 -0.87
N GLY A 85 9.05 8.67 0.42
CA GLY A 85 10.09 9.58 0.88
C GLY A 85 11.41 8.88 1.14
N PHE A 86 12.02 8.27 0.13
CA PHE A 86 13.33 7.65 0.24
C PHE A 86 14.47 8.68 0.33
N TRP A 87 15.59 8.28 0.93
CA TRP A 87 16.79 9.12 1.00
C TRP A 87 17.43 9.24 -0.37
N GLU A 88 17.55 10.47 -0.87
CA GLU A 88 17.99 10.77 -2.23
C GLU A 88 19.41 10.26 -2.55
N TYR A 89 20.31 10.26 -1.57
CA TYR A 89 21.74 9.92 -1.72
C TYR A 89 22.05 8.48 -1.33
N TYR A 90 21.05 7.66 -1.01
CA TYR A 90 21.21 6.23 -0.77
C TYR A 90 20.87 5.44 -2.04
N THR A 91 21.45 4.25 -2.20
CA THR A 91 21.05 3.30 -3.24
C THR A 91 19.67 2.72 -2.91
N GLY A 92 19.05 1.99 -3.85
CA GLY A 92 17.80 1.28 -3.60
C GLY A 92 17.93 0.32 -2.42
N PHE A 93 18.97 -0.52 -2.42
CA PHE A 93 19.24 -1.46 -1.32
C PHE A 93 19.44 -0.76 0.02
N GLN A 94 20.24 0.30 0.07
CA GLN A 94 20.48 1.05 1.30
C GLN A 94 19.21 1.65 1.88
N ASN A 95 18.33 2.18 1.03
CA ASN A 95 17.03 2.71 1.45
C ASN A 95 16.18 1.62 2.11
N LEU A 96 16.01 0.46 1.47
CA LEU A 96 15.22 -0.63 2.03
C LEU A 96 15.84 -1.20 3.30
N LYS A 97 17.16 -1.31 3.36
CA LYS A 97 17.88 -1.77 4.56
C LYS A 97 17.63 -0.85 5.77
N GLN A 98 17.63 0.48 5.57
CA GLN A 98 17.31 1.42 6.64
C GLN A 98 15.89 1.21 7.17
N LEU A 99 14.91 1.02 6.28
CA LEU A 99 13.52 0.76 6.69
C LEU A 99 13.38 -0.60 7.39
N ALA A 100 13.98 -1.65 6.86
CA ALA A 100 13.99 -2.98 7.47
C ALA A 100 14.63 -2.99 8.87
N SER A 101 15.61 -2.10 9.12
CA SER A 101 16.29 -1.99 10.41
C SER A 101 15.38 -1.54 11.56
N ILE A 102 14.24 -0.91 11.25
CA ILE A 102 13.25 -0.44 12.24
C ILE A 102 12.62 -1.63 12.98
N LYS A 103 12.14 -2.62 12.23
CA LYS A 103 11.48 -3.81 12.80
C LYS A 103 12.42 -5.01 12.92
N ARG A 104 13.50 -5.05 12.15
CA ARG A 104 14.50 -6.14 12.10
C ARG A 104 13.89 -7.52 11.88
N LYS A 105 12.87 -7.60 11.02
CA LYS A 105 12.14 -8.84 10.71
C LYS A 105 12.77 -9.64 9.59
N ILE A 106 13.50 -8.99 8.69
CA ILE A 106 14.05 -9.57 7.47
C ILE A 106 15.55 -9.35 7.37
N SER A 107 16.22 -10.28 6.68
CA SER A 107 17.64 -10.26 6.39
C SER A 107 17.98 -9.41 5.16
N ASP A 108 19.26 -9.08 4.99
CA ASP A 108 19.78 -8.43 3.78
C ASP A 108 19.44 -9.23 2.51
N GLN A 109 19.45 -10.57 2.60
CA GLN A 109 19.10 -11.44 1.48
C GLN A 109 17.64 -11.28 1.06
N GLN A 110 16.70 -11.25 1.99
CA GLN A 110 15.27 -11.03 1.70
C GLN A 110 15.00 -9.64 1.14
N ILE A 111 15.77 -8.62 1.57
CA ILE A 111 15.71 -7.29 0.96
C ILE A 111 16.15 -7.36 -0.51
N LYS A 112 17.27 -8.03 -0.82
CA LYS A 112 17.74 -8.21 -2.20
C LYS A 112 16.72 -8.96 -3.05
N GLU A 113 16.12 -10.02 -2.54
CA GLU A 113 15.06 -10.77 -3.21
C GLU A 113 13.84 -9.89 -3.52
N SER A 114 13.42 -9.02 -2.59
CA SER A 114 12.30 -8.10 -2.83
C SER A 114 12.60 -7.09 -3.95
N ILE A 115 13.87 -6.62 -4.04
CA ILE A 115 14.34 -5.74 -5.11
C ILE A 115 14.32 -6.48 -6.46
N GLN A 116 14.78 -7.72 -6.50
CA GLN A 116 14.76 -8.55 -7.71
C GLN A 116 13.34 -8.86 -8.17
N ARG A 117 12.41 -9.13 -7.24
CA ARG A 117 10.98 -9.39 -7.56
C ARG A 117 10.34 -8.25 -8.36
N VAL A 118 10.76 -7.02 -8.13
CA VAL A 118 10.24 -5.85 -8.88
C VAL A 118 11.06 -5.51 -10.13
N GLY A 119 11.99 -6.40 -10.55
CA GLY A 119 12.82 -6.22 -11.74
C GLY A 119 13.91 -5.16 -11.58
N LEU A 120 14.37 -4.92 -10.34
CA LEU A 120 15.52 -4.07 -10.06
C LEU A 120 16.75 -4.91 -9.73
N ASP A 121 17.93 -4.35 -9.99
CA ASP A 121 19.21 -4.95 -9.57
C ASP A 121 19.52 -4.53 -8.13
N PRO A 122 19.63 -5.47 -7.16
CA PRO A 122 19.99 -5.15 -5.78
C PRO A 122 21.41 -4.62 -5.62
N GLU A 123 22.29 -4.84 -6.60
CA GLU A 123 23.66 -4.33 -6.60
C GLU A 123 23.81 -3.01 -7.37
N ASP A 124 22.72 -2.42 -7.86
CA ASP A 124 22.73 -1.10 -8.51
C ASP A 124 23.27 -0.04 -7.55
N ASP A 125 24.43 0.54 -7.89
CA ASP A 125 25.14 1.54 -7.08
C ASP A 125 24.62 2.97 -7.28
N ARG A 126 23.68 3.17 -8.22
CA ARG A 126 23.07 4.48 -8.44
C ARG A 126 22.28 4.91 -7.21
N VAL A 127 22.45 6.16 -6.82
CA VAL A 127 21.63 6.76 -5.76
C VAL A 127 20.19 6.99 -6.23
N TYR A 128 19.23 6.90 -5.32
CA TYR A 128 17.79 7.05 -5.58
C TYR A 128 17.43 8.32 -6.34
N LYS A 129 18.16 9.42 -6.11
CA LYS A 129 17.97 10.68 -6.84
C LYS A 129 18.10 10.51 -8.37
N LYS A 130 18.90 9.56 -8.82
CA LYS A 130 19.13 9.27 -10.26
C LYS A 130 18.12 8.28 -10.85
N TYR A 131 17.22 7.73 -10.04
CA TYR A 131 16.20 6.80 -10.51
C TYR A 131 15.15 7.54 -11.36
N SER A 132 14.71 6.91 -12.47
CA SER A 132 13.51 7.33 -13.19
C SER A 132 12.27 7.17 -12.31
N LEU A 133 11.15 7.77 -12.70
CA LEU A 133 9.89 7.61 -11.97
C LEU A 133 9.47 6.14 -11.88
N GLY A 134 9.62 5.37 -12.97
CA GLY A 134 9.31 3.94 -12.98
C GLY A 134 10.20 3.13 -12.03
N LEU A 135 11.53 3.39 -11.98
CA LEU A 135 12.42 2.74 -11.03
C LEU A 135 12.08 3.10 -9.58
N LYS A 136 11.68 4.35 -9.32
CA LYS A 136 11.21 4.80 -8.01
C LYS A 136 9.95 4.07 -7.59
N GLN A 137 9.02 3.89 -8.52
CA GLN A 137 7.76 3.17 -8.27
C GLN A 137 8.03 1.69 -7.99
N ARG A 138 8.89 1.03 -8.78
CA ARG A 138 9.29 -0.36 -8.54
C ARG A 138 9.95 -0.52 -7.15
N LEU A 139 10.81 0.40 -6.73
CA LEU A 139 11.40 0.36 -5.39
C LEU A 139 10.37 0.55 -4.28
N ALA A 140 9.33 1.38 -4.50
CA ALA A 140 8.22 1.55 -3.57
C ALA A 140 7.40 0.24 -3.42
N ILE A 141 7.18 -0.49 -4.51
CA ILE A 141 6.54 -1.81 -4.47
C ILE A 141 7.41 -2.78 -3.66
N ALA A 142 8.74 -2.84 -3.92
CA ALA A 142 9.66 -3.68 -3.16
C ALA A 142 9.57 -3.39 -1.65
N GLN A 143 9.56 -2.12 -1.26
CA GLN A 143 9.41 -1.69 0.13
C GLN A 143 8.09 -2.17 0.73
N ALA A 144 6.99 -2.09 -0.02
CA ALA A 144 5.68 -2.48 0.49
C ALA A 144 5.57 -3.99 0.75
N ILE A 145 6.24 -4.82 -0.06
CA ILE A 145 6.15 -6.29 0.02
C ILE A 145 7.27 -6.98 0.78
N MET A 146 8.40 -6.30 1.05
CA MET A 146 9.64 -6.92 1.55
C MET A 146 9.50 -7.66 2.90
N GLU A 147 8.57 -7.24 3.75
CA GLU A 147 8.31 -7.87 5.05
C GLU A 147 7.13 -8.86 5.02
N GLU A 148 6.63 -9.22 3.82
CA GLU A 148 5.49 -10.11 3.62
C GLU A 148 4.26 -9.74 4.47
N PRO A 149 3.77 -8.50 4.37
CA PRO A 149 2.70 -8.03 5.26
C PRO A 149 1.37 -8.71 4.98
N ASP A 150 0.51 -8.80 6.02
CA ASP A 150 -0.84 -9.34 5.92
C ASP A 150 -1.80 -8.35 5.25
N LEU A 151 -1.47 -7.06 5.27
CA LEU A 151 -2.24 -5.98 4.69
C LEU A 151 -1.35 -5.15 3.76
N LEU A 152 -1.78 -5.00 2.50
CA LEU A 152 -1.16 -4.07 1.54
C LEU A 152 -2.15 -2.94 1.22
N VAL A 153 -1.69 -1.70 1.31
CA VAL A 153 -2.48 -0.49 0.99
C VAL A 153 -1.71 0.32 -0.04
N LEU A 154 -2.19 0.31 -1.29
CA LEU A 154 -1.45 0.78 -2.45
C LEU A 154 -2.26 1.84 -3.21
N ASP A 155 -1.83 3.09 -3.13
CA ASP A 155 -2.41 4.20 -3.89
C ASP A 155 -1.63 4.38 -5.19
N GLU A 156 -2.30 4.15 -6.33
CA GLU A 156 -1.75 4.23 -7.69
C GLU A 156 -0.47 3.37 -7.91
N PRO A 157 -0.49 2.05 -7.62
CA PRO A 157 0.72 1.21 -7.63
C PRO A 157 1.36 1.07 -9.01
N THR A 158 0.61 1.22 -10.10
CA THR A 158 1.07 1.06 -11.49
C THR A 158 1.43 2.40 -12.14
N ASN A 159 1.27 3.50 -11.44
CA ASN A 159 1.55 4.82 -12.00
C ASN A 159 3.03 4.96 -12.41
N SER A 160 3.28 5.62 -13.55
CA SER A 160 4.62 5.87 -14.10
C SER A 160 5.40 4.61 -14.54
N LEU A 161 4.75 3.46 -14.64
CA LEU A 161 5.33 2.23 -15.18
C LEU A 161 5.02 2.10 -16.67
N ASP A 162 5.92 1.43 -17.39
CA ASP A 162 5.68 0.92 -18.73
C ASP A 162 4.80 -0.34 -18.69
N GLU A 163 4.36 -0.83 -19.86
CA GLU A 163 3.46 -2.00 -19.94
C GLU A 163 4.04 -3.24 -19.26
N GLU A 164 5.35 -3.50 -19.42
CA GLU A 164 6.05 -4.61 -18.77
C GLU A 164 6.06 -4.43 -17.24
N GLY A 165 6.30 -3.22 -16.76
CA GLY A 165 6.28 -2.91 -15.34
C GLY A 165 4.89 -3.01 -14.72
N VAL A 166 3.85 -2.63 -15.45
CA VAL A 166 2.45 -2.80 -15.02
C VAL A 166 2.13 -4.28 -14.86
N GLU A 167 2.48 -5.11 -15.88
CA GLU A 167 2.22 -6.55 -15.83
C GLU A 167 2.99 -7.23 -14.70
N LEU A 168 4.25 -6.85 -14.49
CA LEU A 168 5.06 -7.36 -13.38
C LEU A 168 4.39 -7.05 -12.02
N VAL A 169 3.94 -5.81 -11.81
CA VAL A 169 3.27 -5.43 -10.56
C VAL A 169 1.94 -6.16 -10.38
N ARG A 170 1.13 -6.31 -11.44
CA ARG A 170 -0.10 -7.11 -11.40
C ARG A 170 0.19 -8.55 -10.94
N ASN A 171 1.21 -9.19 -11.48
CA ASN A 171 1.60 -10.55 -11.10
C ASN A 171 2.04 -10.62 -9.64
N ILE A 172 2.85 -9.66 -9.16
CA ILE A 172 3.25 -9.57 -7.76
C ILE A 172 2.02 -9.47 -6.84
N LEU A 173 1.05 -8.62 -7.16
CA LEU A 173 -0.16 -8.48 -6.35
C LEU A 173 -1.00 -9.76 -6.32
N LEU A 174 -1.07 -10.50 -7.42
CA LEU A 174 -1.72 -11.81 -7.46
C LEU A 174 -0.98 -12.87 -6.64
N GLU A 175 0.35 -12.83 -6.58
CA GLU A 175 1.16 -13.68 -5.70
C GLU A 175 0.91 -13.36 -4.23
N GLU A 176 0.94 -12.07 -3.86
CA GLU A 176 0.65 -11.62 -2.48
C GLU A 176 -0.79 -12.01 -2.06
N LYS A 177 -1.77 -11.89 -2.96
CA LYS A 177 -3.13 -12.40 -2.74
C LYS A 177 -3.13 -13.91 -2.47
N LYS A 178 -2.42 -14.71 -3.28
CA LYS A 178 -2.31 -16.18 -3.10
C LYS A 178 -1.65 -16.53 -1.78
N ARG A 179 -0.68 -15.73 -1.31
CA ARG A 179 -0.06 -15.87 0.00
C ARG A 179 -1.05 -15.63 1.15
N GLY A 180 -2.18 -14.99 0.88
CA GLY A 180 -3.23 -14.67 1.85
C GLY A 180 -3.29 -13.22 2.29
N ALA A 181 -2.47 -12.33 1.70
CA ALA A 181 -2.53 -10.90 2.00
C ALA A 181 -3.88 -10.28 1.60
N THR A 182 -4.37 -9.36 2.41
CA THR A 182 -5.49 -8.47 2.05
C THR A 182 -4.91 -7.26 1.34
N ILE A 183 -5.38 -6.96 0.15
CA ILE A 183 -4.81 -5.90 -0.68
C ILE A 183 -5.87 -4.85 -0.99
N LEU A 184 -5.60 -3.60 -0.64
CA LEU A 184 -6.39 -2.43 -1.03
C LEU A 184 -5.63 -1.69 -2.11
N ILE A 185 -6.25 -1.53 -3.28
CA ILE A 185 -5.69 -0.73 -4.37
C ILE A 185 -6.61 0.44 -4.70
N ALA A 186 -6.05 1.63 -4.86
CA ALA A 186 -6.73 2.74 -5.50
C ALA A 186 -6.03 3.02 -6.83
N SER A 187 -6.79 3.10 -7.90
CA SER A 187 -6.26 3.46 -9.21
C SER A 187 -7.27 4.29 -10.00
N HIS A 188 -6.76 5.23 -10.79
CA HIS A 188 -7.53 5.91 -11.83
C HIS A 188 -7.56 5.09 -13.13
N ASN A 189 -6.67 4.10 -13.29
CA ASN A 189 -6.71 3.13 -14.37
C ASN A 189 -7.81 2.10 -14.09
N LYS A 190 -8.88 2.18 -14.89
CA LYS A 190 -10.01 1.25 -14.75
C LYS A 190 -9.61 -0.19 -15.00
N GLU A 191 -8.67 -0.41 -15.89
CA GLU A 191 -8.22 -1.76 -16.25
C GLU A 191 -7.58 -2.47 -15.05
N ASP A 192 -6.73 -1.79 -14.26
CA ASP A 192 -6.14 -2.38 -13.06
C ASP A 192 -7.21 -2.79 -12.05
N ILE A 193 -8.22 -1.91 -11.85
CA ILE A 193 -9.34 -2.21 -10.94
C ILE A 193 -10.18 -3.38 -11.46
N GLU A 194 -10.43 -3.45 -12.78
CA GLU A 194 -11.22 -4.51 -13.39
C GLU A 194 -10.53 -5.88 -13.35
N LEU A 195 -9.22 -5.92 -13.63
CA LEU A 195 -8.45 -7.15 -13.73
C LEU A 195 -8.04 -7.74 -12.37
N LEU A 196 -7.73 -6.88 -11.39
CA LEU A 196 -7.14 -7.32 -10.13
C LEU A 196 -8.18 -7.51 -9.02
N SER A 197 -9.25 -6.71 -9.00
CA SER A 197 -10.11 -6.62 -7.82
C SER A 197 -11.16 -7.73 -7.77
N ASP A 198 -11.24 -8.41 -6.63
CA ASP A 198 -12.34 -9.34 -6.31
C ASP A 198 -13.63 -8.56 -5.99
N GLU A 199 -13.48 -7.43 -5.31
CA GLU A 199 -14.59 -6.54 -4.95
C GLU A 199 -14.20 -5.09 -5.20
N LYS A 200 -15.18 -4.23 -5.49
CA LYS A 200 -14.96 -2.84 -5.90
C LYS A 200 -15.80 -1.89 -5.07
N PHE A 201 -15.16 -0.85 -4.56
CA PHE A 201 -15.79 0.19 -3.75
C PHE A 201 -15.68 1.54 -4.44
N ARG A 202 -16.81 2.24 -4.55
CA ARG A 202 -16.83 3.62 -5.04
C ARG A 202 -16.75 4.58 -3.86
N ILE A 203 -15.79 5.50 -3.91
CA ILE A 203 -15.57 6.56 -2.93
C ILE A 203 -15.98 7.91 -3.52
#